data_979ddea725e569ee35f12fca24f7506c
#
_entry.id   979ddea725e569ee35f12fca24f7506c
#
_cell.length_a   1.000
_cell.length_b   1.000
_cell.length_c   1.000
_cell.angle_alpha   90.00
_cell.angle_beta   90.00
_cell.angle_gamma   90.00
#
_symmetry.space_group_name_H-M   'P 1'
#
loop_
_entity.id
_entity.type
_entity.pdbx_description
1 polymer ?
#
loop_
_entity_poly.entity_id
_entity_poly.type
_entity_poly.pdbx_seq_one_letter_code
_entity_poly.pdbx_strand_id
1 'polypeptide(L)'
;MLKKPELIEGHYECRSFAETLPVFTELLGMEVIQRHNDGKLVMKHPNTGWALVLHEAGSDAKNKPLMNHYGWRVSSRAEVDSACEYLKKVKDQYHLPRVGKPSMLHIAYSFYFGEPGGNSLELEYYEPEAAKQSAVYGPHWQAPYRAEKFAGKGYVCQGLSHGTLECDESEKEPYRRFVGEVLGLELVPLPPTLPVFYLKDAFNPWYVVVVPQKIRNYLNENSRFTLQIASVVALREAHQEFARMGKDVCITDLGELREENGRSYFFLRDPAKNWWEITAPK
;
A
#
# COMPACT_ATOMS: atom_id res chain seq x y z
N MET A 1 11.21 19.98 3.61
CA MET A 1 11.18 18.81 2.67
C MET A 1 11.87 17.61 3.29
N LEU A 2 11.24 16.42 3.21
CA LEU A 2 11.86 15.20 3.72
C LEU A 2 13.09 14.82 2.89
N LYS A 3 14.15 14.38 3.56
CA LYS A 3 15.39 13.97 2.91
C LYS A 3 15.48 12.44 2.90
N LYS A 4 15.38 11.85 1.71
CA LYS A 4 15.48 10.40 1.47
C LYS A 4 14.60 9.61 2.45
N PRO A 5 13.29 9.81 2.48
CA PRO A 5 12.40 9.01 3.30
C PRO A 5 12.36 7.57 2.77
N GLU A 6 12.14 6.62 3.67
CA GLU A 6 11.91 5.22 3.33
C GLU A 6 10.45 4.87 3.57
N LEU A 7 9.80 4.26 2.58
CA LEU A 7 8.43 3.75 2.70
C LEU A 7 8.45 2.41 3.45
N ILE A 8 8.01 2.41 4.71
CA ILE A 8 8.16 1.25 5.59
C ILE A 8 6.87 0.52 5.93
N GLU A 9 5.72 1.20 5.87
CA GLU A 9 4.43 0.62 6.24
C GLU A 9 3.29 1.19 5.40
N GLY A 10 2.33 0.31 5.09
CA GLY A 10 1.00 0.68 4.67
C GLY A 10 -0.01 0.27 5.74
N HIS A 11 -1.08 1.02 5.92
CA HIS A 11 -2.08 0.77 6.96
C HIS A 11 -3.47 0.70 6.37
N TYR A 12 -4.33 -0.13 6.96
CA TYR A 12 -5.77 -0.05 6.73
C TYR A 12 -6.59 -0.70 7.86
N GLU A 13 -7.85 -0.36 7.90
CA GLU A 13 -8.80 -0.95 8.83
C GLU A 13 -9.35 -2.26 8.32
N CYS A 14 -9.51 -3.23 9.22
CA CYS A 14 -10.29 -4.43 8.99
C CYS A 14 -11.43 -4.53 10.01
N ARG A 15 -12.44 -5.30 9.66
CA ARG A 15 -13.59 -5.52 10.55
C ARG A 15 -13.21 -6.42 11.72
N SER A 16 -12.50 -7.50 11.43
CA SER A 16 -12.10 -8.50 12.40
C SER A 16 -10.80 -9.17 11.98
N PHE A 17 -9.85 -9.29 12.90
CA PHE A 17 -8.63 -10.07 12.64
C PHE A 17 -8.97 -11.55 12.39
N ALA A 18 -9.95 -12.10 13.09
CA ALA A 18 -10.32 -13.50 12.94
C ALA A 18 -10.79 -13.85 11.52
N GLU A 19 -11.49 -12.93 10.86
CA GLU A 19 -11.97 -13.12 9.48
C GLU A 19 -10.92 -12.74 8.44
N THR A 20 -10.15 -11.68 8.69
CA THR A 20 -9.21 -11.09 7.71
C THR A 20 -7.89 -11.85 7.64
N LEU A 21 -7.33 -12.32 8.77
CA LEU A 21 -6.02 -12.97 8.81
C LEU A 21 -5.88 -14.18 7.92
N PRO A 22 -6.85 -15.13 7.84
CA PRO A 22 -6.72 -16.28 6.95
C PRO A 22 -6.49 -15.89 5.48
N VAL A 23 -7.13 -14.81 5.02
CA VAL A 23 -6.92 -14.30 3.65
C VAL A 23 -5.47 -13.90 3.43
N PHE A 24 -4.88 -13.15 4.38
CA PHE A 24 -3.51 -12.68 4.26
C PHE A 24 -2.47 -13.77 4.45
N THR A 25 -2.67 -14.64 5.43
CA THR A 25 -1.65 -15.65 5.78
C THR A 25 -1.70 -16.87 4.87
N GLU A 26 -2.89 -17.30 4.46
CA GLU A 26 -3.07 -18.53 3.70
C GLU A 26 -3.19 -18.30 2.19
N LEU A 27 -3.80 -17.18 1.75
CA LEU A 27 -3.96 -16.88 0.33
C LEU A 27 -2.86 -15.97 -0.21
N LEU A 28 -2.26 -15.10 0.62
CA LEU A 28 -1.27 -14.11 0.19
C LEU A 28 0.13 -14.32 0.77
N GLY A 29 0.31 -15.32 1.66
CA GLY A 29 1.61 -15.68 2.20
C GLY A 29 2.23 -14.69 3.20
N MET A 30 1.42 -13.76 3.73
CA MET A 30 1.86 -12.83 4.76
C MET A 30 2.12 -13.55 6.08
N GLU A 31 2.99 -12.98 6.89
CA GLU A 31 3.29 -13.46 8.24
C GLU A 31 2.99 -12.37 9.27
N VAL A 32 2.36 -12.76 10.38
CA VAL A 32 2.17 -11.86 11.53
C VAL A 32 3.50 -11.73 12.25
N ILE A 33 4.06 -10.52 12.28
CA ILE A 33 5.34 -10.26 12.97
C ILE A 33 5.15 -9.60 14.32
N GLN A 34 4.03 -8.91 14.55
CA GLN A 34 3.74 -8.26 15.82
C GLN A 34 2.24 -8.11 16.05
N ARG A 35 1.80 -8.29 17.29
CA ARG A 35 0.45 -7.95 17.78
C ARG A 35 0.57 -6.91 18.87
N HIS A 36 -0.25 -5.87 18.79
CA HIS A 36 -0.34 -4.83 19.81
C HIS A 36 -1.65 -4.98 20.59
N ASN A 37 -1.63 -4.56 21.86
CA ASN A 37 -2.82 -4.62 22.71
C ASN A 37 -3.88 -3.57 22.38
N ASP A 38 -3.55 -2.61 21.50
CA ASP A 38 -4.42 -1.51 21.09
C ASP A 38 -5.21 -1.80 19.78
N GLY A 39 -5.37 -3.08 19.43
CA GLY A 39 -6.12 -3.46 18.24
C GLY A 39 -5.34 -3.29 16.92
N LYS A 40 -4.01 -3.28 17.00
CA LYS A 40 -3.13 -3.24 15.82
C LYS A 40 -2.39 -4.55 15.62
N LEU A 41 -2.15 -4.90 14.37
CA LEU A 41 -1.42 -6.09 13.99
C LEU A 41 -0.51 -5.75 12.80
N VAL A 42 0.77 -6.09 12.93
CA VAL A 42 1.76 -5.87 11.88
C VAL A 42 2.02 -7.18 11.15
N MET A 43 1.90 -7.13 9.83
CA MET A 43 2.15 -8.25 8.93
C MET A 43 3.25 -7.89 7.95
N LYS A 44 4.00 -8.88 7.52
CA LYS A 44 5.02 -8.72 6.48
C LYS A 44 5.01 -9.94 5.55
N HIS A 45 5.18 -9.70 4.26
CA HIS A 45 5.56 -10.76 3.36
C HIS A 45 7.09 -10.88 3.41
N PRO A 46 7.66 -12.09 3.56
CA PRO A 46 9.11 -12.25 3.74
C PRO A 46 9.97 -11.70 2.60
N ASN A 47 9.44 -11.63 1.40
CA ASN A 47 10.11 -11.01 0.26
C ASN A 47 9.96 -9.48 0.17
N THR A 48 9.18 -8.86 1.06
CA THR A 48 8.87 -7.44 0.97
C THR A 48 9.50 -6.69 2.13
N GLY A 49 10.16 -5.57 1.88
CA GLY A 49 10.82 -4.77 2.91
C GLY A 49 9.84 -4.01 3.80
N TRP A 50 8.72 -3.54 3.24
CA TRP A 50 7.70 -2.83 4.01
C TRP A 50 6.66 -3.75 4.64
N ALA A 51 5.97 -3.26 5.65
CA ALA A 51 4.95 -3.99 6.38
C ALA A 51 3.54 -3.49 6.06
N LEU A 52 2.55 -4.32 6.36
CA LEU A 52 1.14 -3.94 6.36
C LEU A 52 0.64 -3.96 7.80
N VAL A 53 0.08 -2.84 8.25
CA VAL A 53 -0.49 -2.68 9.59
C VAL A 53 -2.01 -2.70 9.49
N LEU A 54 -2.63 -3.70 10.11
CA LEU A 54 -4.07 -3.80 10.22
C LEU A 54 -4.55 -3.17 11.53
N HIS A 55 -5.65 -2.42 11.44
CA HIS A 55 -6.35 -1.84 12.57
C HIS A 55 -7.73 -2.50 12.68
N GLU A 56 -7.98 -3.23 13.77
CA GLU A 56 -9.30 -3.83 14.00
C GLU A 56 -10.27 -2.77 14.49
N ALA A 57 -11.26 -2.46 13.68
CA ALA A 57 -12.22 -1.38 13.93
C ALA A 57 -13.68 -1.87 14.04
N GLY A 58 -13.92 -3.19 14.00
CA GLY A 58 -15.25 -3.76 14.10
C GLY A 58 -16.19 -3.28 12.99
N SER A 59 -17.43 -2.97 13.34
CA SER A 59 -18.42 -2.44 12.40
C SER A 59 -18.08 -1.05 11.86
N ASP A 60 -17.19 -0.34 12.50
CA ASP A 60 -16.82 1.03 12.14
C ASP A 60 -15.70 1.08 11.09
N ALA A 61 -15.16 -0.08 10.73
CA ALA A 61 -14.11 -0.20 9.73
C ALA A 61 -14.48 0.50 8.42
N LYS A 62 -13.57 1.35 7.93
CA LYS A 62 -13.71 2.04 6.64
C LYS A 62 -13.05 1.21 5.56
N ASN A 63 -13.88 0.50 4.79
CA ASN A 63 -13.41 -0.35 3.71
C ASN A 63 -12.64 0.44 2.66
N LYS A 64 -11.59 -0.15 2.12
CA LYS A 64 -10.89 0.37 0.94
C LYS A 64 -11.68 -0.01 -0.32
N PRO A 65 -12.21 0.96 -1.07
CA PRO A 65 -12.87 0.71 -2.35
C PRO A 65 -11.86 0.18 -3.38
N LEU A 66 -12.36 -0.19 -4.57
CA LEU A 66 -11.55 -0.80 -5.62
C LEU A 66 -10.29 0.01 -5.97
N MET A 67 -10.40 1.34 -6.04
CA MET A 67 -9.28 2.21 -6.38
C MET A 67 -8.32 2.47 -5.20
N ASN A 68 -8.65 1.99 -4.01
CA ASN A 68 -7.87 2.09 -2.79
C ASN A 68 -7.57 0.68 -2.27
N HIS A 69 -6.59 0.00 -2.85
CA HIS A 69 -6.27 -1.41 -2.59
C HIS A 69 -4.81 -1.62 -2.25
N TYR A 70 -4.47 -2.85 -1.87
CA TYR A 70 -3.11 -3.37 -1.83
C TYR A 70 -2.96 -4.47 -2.87
N GLY A 71 -1.77 -4.57 -3.48
CA GLY A 71 -1.47 -5.53 -4.55
C GLY A 71 -0.35 -6.47 -4.19
N TRP A 72 -0.48 -7.72 -4.61
CA TRP A 72 0.53 -8.77 -4.50
C TRP A 72 0.94 -9.28 -5.86
N ARG A 73 2.24 -9.56 -6.00
CA ARG A 73 2.83 -10.03 -7.23
C ARG A 73 2.81 -11.56 -7.33
N VAL A 74 2.53 -12.06 -8.52
CA VAL A 74 2.79 -13.44 -8.95
C VAL A 74 3.73 -13.45 -10.15
N SER A 75 4.24 -14.63 -10.58
CA SER A 75 5.34 -14.72 -11.55
C SER A 75 4.90 -14.84 -13.02
N SER A 76 3.61 -15.07 -13.27
CA SER A 76 3.12 -15.26 -14.64
C SER A 76 1.62 -14.99 -14.79
N ARG A 77 1.16 -14.80 -16.03
CA ARG A 77 -0.29 -14.75 -16.35
C ARG A 77 -1.01 -16.02 -15.91
N ALA A 78 -0.40 -17.17 -16.14
CA ALA A 78 -0.96 -18.46 -15.76
C ALA A 78 -1.20 -18.56 -14.25
N GLU A 79 -0.30 -17.97 -13.43
CA GLU A 79 -0.52 -17.89 -11.99
C GLU A 79 -1.64 -16.91 -11.61
N VAL A 80 -1.81 -15.80 -12.32
CA VAL A 80 -2.97 -14.90 -12.12
C VAL A 80 -4.28 -15.65 -12.39
N ASP A 81 -4.36 -16.39 -13.51
CA ASP A 81 -5.54 -17.18 -13.86
C ASP A 81 -5.80 -18.28 -12.82
N SER A 82 -4.76 -19.04 -12.44
CA SER A 82 -4.86 -20.10 -11.43
C SER A 82 -5.29 -19.54 -10.06
N ALA A 83 -4.74 -18.41 -9.64
CA ALA A 83 -5.14 -17.75 -8.41
C ALA A 83 -6.62 -17.33 -8.45
N CYS A 84 -7.07 -16.74 -9.55
CA CYS A 84 -8.48 -16.36 -9.73
C CYS A 84 -9.41 -17.58 -9.62
N GLU A 85 -9.09 -18.66 -10.29
CA GLU A 85 -9.83 -19.94 -10.23
C GLU A 85 -9.85 -20.52 -8.81
N TYR A 86 -8.68 -20.54 -8.15
CA TYR A 86 -8.57 -21.04 -6.79
C TYR A 86 -9.39 -20.18 -5.82
N LEU A 87 -9.29 -18.84 -5.88
CA LEU A 87 -10.04 -17.95 -5.00
C LEU A 87 -11.55 -18.07 -5.21
N LYS A 88 -12.02 -18.27 -6.44
CA LYS A 88 -13.44 -18.57 -6.72
C LYS A 88 -13.88 -19.87 -6.06
N LYS A 89 -13.05 -20.93 -6.11
CA LYS A 89 -13.34 -22.23 -5.50
C LYS A 89 -13.45 -22.15 -3.99
N VAL A 90 -12.60 -21.36 -3.34
CA VAL A 90 -12.54 -21.22 -1.87
C VAL A 90 -13.28 -20.00 -1.33
N LYS A 91 -14.02 -19.30 -2.19
CA LYS A 91 -14.70 -18.04 -1.89
C LYS A 91 -15.51 -18.09 -0.61
N ASP A 92 -16.34 -19.12 -0.45
CA ASP A 92 -17.22 -19.27 0.72
C ASP A 92 -16.43 -19.63 1.98
N GLN A 93 -15.36 -20.43 1.86
CA GLN A 93 -14.47 -20.81 2.95
C GLN A 93 -13.80 -19.60 3.61
N TYR A 94 -13.37 -18.62 2.81
CA TYR A 94 -12.69 -17.40 3.27
C TYR A 94 -13.61 -16.18 3.32
N HIS A 95 -14.93 -16.38 3.14
CA HIS A 95 -15.93 -15.33 3.14
C HIS A 95 -15.59 -14.14 2.21
N LEU A 96 -14.99 -14.43 1.04
CA LEU A 96 -14.64 -13.40 0.08
C LEU A 96 -15.90 -12.81 -0.54
N PRO A 97 -16.19 -11.52 -0.41
CA PRO A 97 -17.43 -10.93 -0.92
C PRO A 97 -17.47 -10.93 -2.46
N ARG A 98 -16.29 -10.88 -3.10
CA ARG A 98 -16.16 -10.89 -4.56
C ARG A 98 -14.81 -11.45 -5.00
N VAL A 99 -14.80 -12.05 -6.17
CA VAL A 99 -13.58 -12.39 -6.93
C VAL A 99 -13.82 -11.95 -8.38
N GLY A 100 -13.03 -11.00 -8.85
CA GLY A 100 -13.12 -10.45 -10.21
C GLY A 100 -12.59 -11.41 -11.27
N LYS A 101 -12.58 -10.95 -12.52
CA LYS A 101 -11.97 -11.68 -13.63
C LYS A 101 -10.62 -11.06 -13.98
N PRO A 102 -9.60 -11.86 -14.37
CA PRO A 102 -8.34 -11.33 -14.87
C PRO A 102 -8.53 -10.47 -16.13
N SER A 103 -7.76 -9.39 -16.20
CA SER A 103 -7.76 -8.47 -17.34
C SER A 103 -6.50 -7.62 -17.39
N MET A 104 -6.26 -6.99 -18.53
CA MET A 104 -5.23 -5.95 -18.72
C MET A 104 -5.87 -4.57 -18.57
N LEU A 105 -6.22 -4.19 -17.34
CA LEU A 105 -6.83 -2.87 -17.08
C LEU A 105 -5.80 -1.72 -17.15
N HIS A 106 -4.56 -2.03 -16.90
CA HIS A 106 -3.41 -1.13 -17.01
C HIS A 106 -2.23 -1.92 -17.58
N ILE A 107 -1.00 -1.61 -17.22
CA ILE A 107 0.19 -2.33 -17.72
C ILE A 107 0.41 -3.69 -17.06
N ALA A 108 -0.37 -4.06 -16.05
CA ALA A 108 -0.34 -5.38 -15.43
C ALA A 108 -1.52 -6.24 -15.88
N TYR A 109 -1.30 -7.55 -15.99
CA TYR A 109 -2.36 -8.54 -16.03
C TYR A 109 -2.75 -8.90 -14.62
N SER A 110 -3.99 -8.60 -14.22
CA SER A 110 -4.39 -8.68 -12.82
C SER A 110 -5.87 -8.95 -12.63
N PHE A 111 -6.24 -9.32 -11.41
CA PHE A 111 -7.64 -9.30 -10.98
C PHE A 111 -7.76 -8.79 -9.54
N TYR A 112 -8.93 -8.26 -9.23
CA TYR A 112 -9.28 -7.75 -7.91
C TYR A 112 -10.21 -8.70 -7.18
N PHE A 113 -10.05 -8.79 -5.87
CA PHE A 113 -10.96 -9.52 -4.99
C PHE A 113 -11.18 -8.75 -3.69
N GLY A 114 -12.23 -9.11 -2.96
CA GLY A 114 -12.52 -8.52 -1.65
C GLY A 114 -12.10 -9.45 -0.53
N GLU A 115 -11.58 -8.89 0.57
CA GLU A 115 -11.44 -9.62 1.83
C GLU A 115 -12.74 -9.46 2.66
N PRO A 116 -12.97 -10.28 3.73
CA PRO A 116 -14.25 -10.29 4.47
C PRO A 116 -14.71 -8.95 5.02
N GLY A 117 -13.78 -8.06 5.38
CA GLY A 117 -14.07 -6.68 5.80
C GLY A 117 -14.53 -5.76 4.67
N GLY A 118 -14.49 -6.23 3.40
CA GLY A 118 -14.89 -5.47 2.23
C GLY A 118 -13.78 -4.64 1.59
N ASN A 119 -12.53 -4.74 2.07
CA ASN A 119 -11.38 -4.11 1.44
C ASN A 119 -11.06 -4.78 0.10
N SER A 120 -10.52 -4.00 -0.83
CA SER A 120 -10.07 -4.50 -2.13
C SER A 120 -8.61 -4.91 -2.09
N LEU A 121 -8.32 -6.04 -2.72
CA LEU A 121 -6.97 -6.60 -2.88
C LEU A 121 -6.76 -6.95 -4.36
N GLU A 122 -5.51 -6.93 -4.82
CA GLU A 122 -5.13 -7.23 -6.19
C GLU A 122 -4.06 -8.33 -6.23
N LEU A 123 -4.20 -9.25 -7.19
CA LEU A 123 -3.11 -10.12 -7.61
C LEU A 123 -2.72 -9.75 -9.05
N GLU A 124 -1.43 -9.46 -9.25
CA GLU A 124 -0.92 -8.87 -10.48
C GLU A 124 0.34 -9.56 -11.01
N TYR A 125 0.49 -9.48 -12.31
CA TYR A 125 1.70 -9.84 -13.04
C TYR A 125 2.02 -8.77 -14.09
N TYR A 126 3.29 -8.36 -14.16
CA TYR A 126 3.77 -7.48 -15.21
C TYR A 126 4.55 -8.26 -16.26
N GLU A 127 4.25 -7.99 -17.53
CA GLU A 127 4.99 -8.56 -18.64
C GLU A 127 6.47 -8.12 -18.61
N PRO A 128 7.41 -8.96 -19.09
CA PRO A 128 8.83 -8.60 -19.12
C PRO A 128 9.14 -7.28 -19.83
N GLU A 129 8.33 -6.91 -20.81
CA GLU A 129 8.48 -5.63 -21.52
C GLU A 129 8.18 -4.41 -20.63
N ALA A 130 7.26 -4.53 -19.68
CA ALA A 130 7.00 -3.49 -18.70
C ALA A 130 8.21 -3.29 -17.77
N ALA A 131 8.90 -4.37 -17.39
CA ALA A 131 10.09 -4.30 -16.54
C ALA A 131 11.24 -3.50 -17.18
N LYS A 132 11.28 -3.41 -18.51
CA LYS A 132 12.25 -2.56 -19.23
C LYS A 132 11.97 -1.06 -19.08
N GLN A 133 10.75 -0.69 -18.72
CA GLN A 133 10.35 0.70 -18.54
C GLN A 133 10.66 1.22 -17.14
N SER A 134 10.53 0.38 -16.13
CA SER A 134 10.87 0.72 -14.75
C SER A 134 11.14 -0.52 -13.90
N ALA A 135 12.09 -0.40 -12.98
CA ALA A 135 12.42 -1.46 -12.03
C ALA A 135 11.23 -1.88 -11.14
N VAL A 136 10.24 -1.02 -10.92
CA VAL A 136 9.04 -1.37 -10.13
C VAL A 136 8.17 -2.43 -10.79
N TYR A 137 8.32 -2.68 -12.09
CA TYR A 137 7.59 -3.71 -12.83
C TYR A 137 8.36 -5.02 -12.95
N GLY A 138 9.65 -4.99 -12.62
CA GLY A 138 10.51 -6.17 -12.64
C GLY A 138 10.24 -7.12 -11.47
N PRO A 139 10.92 -8.27 -11.46
CA PRO A 139 10.93 -9.14 -10.29
C PRO A 139 11.67 -8.43 -9.16
N HIS A 140 11.00 -8.24 -8.04
CA HIS A 140 11.58 -7.62 -6.83
C HIS A 140 12.31 -8.61 -5.94
N TRP A 141 12.19 -9.90 -6.24
CA TRP A 141 12.72 -11.02 -5.49
C TRP A 141 13.14 -12.14 -6.44
N GLN A 142 14.18 -12.84 -6.05
CA GLN A 142 14.85 -13.81 -6.93
C GLN A 142 14.18 -15.18 -7.00
N ALA A 143 13.40 -15.53 -5.98
CA ALA A 143 12.72 -16.81 -5.90
C ALA A 143 11.39 -16.69 -5.15
N PRO A 144 10.40 -17.55 -5.45
CA PRO A 144 9.17 -17.66 -4.68
C PRO A 144 9.49 -18.00 -3.22
N TYR A 145 8.91 -17.24 -2.30
CA TYR A 145 9.07 -17.52 -0.88
C TYR A 145 7.97 -18.46 -0.42
N ARG A 146 8.39 -19.50 0.33
CA ARG A 146 7.48 -20.51 0.90
C ARG A 146 6.46 -21.01 -0.10
N ALA A 147 6.95 -21.50 -1.25
CA ALA A 147 6.11 -22.11 -2.27
C ALA A 147 5.26 -23.27 -1.73
N GLU A 148 5.73 -23.95 -0.67
CA GLU A 148 4.98 -25.00 0.02
C GLU A 148 3.66 -24.53 0.62
N LYS A 149 3.53 -23.25 1.05
CA LYS A 149 2.25 -22.67 1.50
C LYS A 149 1.20 -22.60 0.39
N PHE A 150 1.64 -22.67 -0.86
CA PHE A 150 0.79 -22.57 -2.04
C PHE A 150 0.62 -23.91 -2.76
N ALA A 151 1.03 -25.02 -2.13
CA ALA A 151 0.87 -26.36 -2.69
C ALA A 151 -0.60 -26.62 -3.09
N GLY A 152 -0.81 -27.04 -4.33
CA GLY A 152 -2.15 -27.31 -4.88
C GLY A 152 -3.00 -26.09 -5.25
N LYS A 153 -2.48 -24.86 -5.08
CA LYS A 153 -3.22 -23.62 -5.42
C LYS A 153 -2.99 -23.14 -6.84
N GLY A 154 -1.89 -23.58 -7.48
CA GLY A 154 -1.55 -23.21 -8.86
C GLY A 154 -0.91 -21.82 -9.01
N TYR A 155 -0.60 -21.15 -7.91
CA TYR A 155 0.09 -19.86 -7.89
C TYR A 155 0.95 -19.75 -6.63
N VAL A 156 1.91 -18.80 -6.66
CA VAL A 156 2.73 -18.43 -5.49
C VAL A 156 2.79 -16.91 -5.41
N CYS A 157 2.32 -16.32 -4.31
CA CYS A 157 2.53 -14.90 -4.06
C CYS A 157 4.01 -14.63 -3.81
N GLN A 158 4.55 -13.70 -4.60
CA GLN A 158 5.95 -13.29 -4.55
C GLN A 158 6.21 -12.21 -3.49
N GLY A 159 5.21 -11.42 -3.16
CA GLY A 159 5.30 -10.35 -2.19
C GLY A 159 4.23 -9.26 -2.35
N LEU A 160 4.10 -8.44 -1.33
CA LEU A 160 3.29 -7.23 -1.34
C LEU A 160 4.01 -6.17 -2.17
N SER A 161 3.47 -5.80 -3.32
CA SER A 161 4.12 -4.91 -4.29
C SER A 161 3.77 -3.45 -4.11
N HIS A 162 2.50 -3.14 -3.85
CA HIS A 162 2.03 -1.76 -3.77
C HIS A 162 0.81 -1.59 -2.87
N GLY A 163 0.53 -0.34 -2.54
CA GLY A 163 -0.76 0.11 -2.06
C GLY A 163 -1.22 1.32 -2.85
N THR A 164 -2.46 1.75 -2.68
CA THR A 164 -3.03 2.83 -3.49
C THR A 164 -3.61 3.95 -2.66
N LEU A 165 -3.59 5.16 -3.24
CA LEU A 165 -4.25 6.36 -2.77
C LEU A 165 -5.07 6.97 -3.90
N GLU A 166 -5.99 7.86 -3.55
CA GLU A 166 -6.75 8.65 -4.51
C GLU A 166 -6.37 10.13 -4.42
N CYS A 167 -6.43 10.84 -5.55
CA CYS A 167 -6.42 12.29 -5.58
C CYS A 167 -7.57 12.82 -6.45
N ASP A 168 -7.92 14.09 -6.31
CA ASP A 168 -8.84 14.74 -7.25
C ASP A 168 -8.16 14.86 -8.62
N GLU A 169 -8.92 14.61 -9.69
CA GLU A 169 -8.37 14.70 -11.05
C GLU A 169 -7.86 16.11 -11.37
N SER A 170 -8.52 17.14 -10.83
CA SER A 170 -8.11 18.54 -10.98
C SER A 170 -6.86 18.92 -10.17
N GLU A 171 -6.54 18.15 -9.13
CA GLU A 171 -5.41 18.39 -8.23
C GLU A 171 -4.18 17.51 -8.56
N LYS A 172 -4.23 16.75 -9.64
CA LYS A 172 -3.18 15.80 -10.02
C LYS A 172 -1.78 16.43 -10.08
N GLU A 173 -1.60 17.58 -10.71
CA GLU A 173 -0.29 18.20 -10.84
C GLU A 173 0.21 18.85 -9.54
N PRO A 174 -0.61 19.59 -8.77
CA PRO A 174 -0.24 20.01 -7.41
C PRO A 174 0.15 18.83 -6.51
N TYR A 175 -0.57 17.72 -6.60
CA TYR A 175 -0.27 16.52 -5.84
C TYR A 175 1.09 15.90 -6.21
N ARG A 176 1.40 15.80 -7.49
CA ARG A 176 2.70 15.30 -7.97
C ARG A 176 3.85 16.13 -7.44
N ARG A 177 3.70 17.47 -7.47
CA ARG A 177 4.69 18.38 -6.89
C ARG A 177 4.86 18.17 -5.39
N PHE A 178 3.75 18.10 -4.67
CA PHE A 178 3.77 17.84 -3.23
C PHE A 178 4.55 16.56 -2.89
N VAL A 179 4.28 15.47 -3.59
CA VAL A 179 4.93 14.19 -3.34
C VAL A 179 6.45 14.26 -3.60
N GLY A 180 6.87 14.86 -4.70
CA GLY A 180 8.29 15.00 -5.03
C GLY A 180 9.01 16.03 -4.17
N GLU A 181 8.43 17.23 -4.02
CA GLU A 181 9.10 18.37 -3.39
C GLU A 181 8.94 18.38 -1.85
N VAL A 182 7.83 17.87 -1.31
CA VAL A 182 7.56 17.89 0.14
C VAL A 182 7.86 16.55 0.78
N LEU A 183 7.27 15.47 0.26
CA LEU A 183 7.51 14.12 0.79
C LEU A 183 8.85 13.53 0.35
N GLY A 184 9.49 14.02 -0.70
CA GLY A 184 10.79 13.54 -1.16
C GLY A 184 10.74 12.14 -1.81
N LEU A 185 9.57 11.74 -2.33
CA LEU A 185 9.39 10.49 -3.05
C LEU A 185 9.64 10.67 -4.55
N GLU A 186 10.11 9.62 -5.20
CA GLU A 186 10.37 9.61 -6.63
C GLU A 186 9.10 9.27 -7.41
N LEU A 187 8.85 10.02 -8.49
CA LEU A 187 7.82 9.68 -9.47
C LEU A 187 8.39 8.67 -10.46
N VAL A 188 7.72 7.52 -10.56
CA VAL A 188 8.07 6.49 -11.54
C VAL A 188 7.60 6.91 -12.93
N PRO A 189 8.45 6.88 -13.95
CA PRO A 189 8.02 7.13 -15.32
C PRO A 189 6.98 6.11 -15.78
N LEU A 190 5.87 6.61 -16.32
CA LEU A 190 4.76 5.81 -16.83
C LEU A 190 4.44 6.19 -18.27
N PRO A 191 3.85 5.28 -19.07
CA PRO A 191 3.27 5.64 -20.35
C PRO A 191 2.29 6.81 -20.18
N PRO A 192 2.34 7.83 -21.05
CA PRO A 192 1.47 9.02 -20.94
C PRO A 192 -0.05 8.72 -20.99
N THR A 193 -0.40 7.55 -21.51
CA THR A 193 -1.79 7.09 -21.62
C THR A 193 -2.37 6.58 -20.30
N LEU A 194 -1.52 6.32 -19.28
CA LEU A 194 -2.01 5.88 -17.99
C LEU A 194 -2.47 7.08 -17.15
N PRO A 195 -3.71 7.05 -16.66
CA PRO A 195 -4.27 8.17 -15.88
C PRO A 195 -3.78 8.21 -14.42
N VAL A 196 -2.84 7.33 -14.04
CA VAL A 196 -2.32 7.17 -12.68
C VAL A 196 -0.86 7.61 -12.60
N PHE A 197 -0.30 7.71 -11.40
CA PHE A 197 1.13 7.87 -11.20
C PHE A 197 1.61 7.05 -10.00
N TYR A 198 2.85 6.61 -10.07
CA TYR A 198 3.45 5.76 -9.06
C TYR A 198 4.54 6.51 -8.32
N LEU A 199 4.57 6.29 -7.01
CA LEU A 199 5.50 6.90 -6.08
C LEU A 199 6.33 5.80 -5.43
N LYS A 200 7.64 6.00 -5.34
CA LYS A 200 8.52 5.10 -4.61
C LYS A 200 9.54 5.90 -3.80
N ASP A 201 10.13 5.28 -2.81
CA ASP A 201 11.35 5.80 -2.19
C ASP A 201 12.60 5.47 -3.05
N ALA A 202 13.74 6.00 -2.65
CA ALA A 202 15.00 5.79 -3.36
C ALA A 202 15.63 4.41 -3.11
N PHE A 203 15.10 3.61 -2.19
CA PHE A 203 15.76 2.40 -1.68
C PHE A 203 15.09 1.12 -2.16
N ASN A 204 13.77 1.17 -2.37
CA ASN A 204 12.93 -0.02 -2.49
C ASN A 204 12.19 -0.06 -3.83
N PRO A 205 11.85 -1.26 -4.33
CA PRO A 205 11.07 -1.42 -5.56
C PRO A 205 9.55 -1.37 -5.34
N TRP A 206 9.05 -1.46 -4.09
CA TRP A 206 7.61 -1.29 -3.81
C TRP A 206 7.21 0.17 -3.92
N TYR A 207 5.93 0.39 -4.15
CA TYR A 207 5.45 1.70 -4.56
C TYR A 207 4.03 1.98 -4.09
N VAL A 208 3.64 3.24 -4.15
CA VAL A 208 2.27 3.68 -3.94
C VAL A 208 1.70 4.14 -5.28
N VAL A 209 0.55 3.62 -5.66
CA VAL A 209 -0.19 4.08 -6.84
C VAL A 209 -1.13 5.19 -6.41
N VAL A 210 -1.12 6.31 -7.12
CA VAL A 210 -2.10 7.37 -6.93
C VAL A 210 -3.04 7.41 -8.12
N VAL A 211 -4.33 7.24 -7.83
CA VAL A 211 -5.38 7.15 -8.84
C VAL A 211 -6.22 8.43 -8.81
N PRO A 212 -6.16 9.28 -9.85
CA PRO A 212 -7.04 10.43 -9.95
C PRO A 212 -8.50 10.00 -10.10
N GLN A 213 -9.39 10.59 -9.31
CA GLN A 213 -10.82 10.27 -9.26
C GLN A 213 -11.67 11.53 -9.27
N LYS A 214 -12.83 11.50 -9.93
CA LYS A 214 -13.85 12.56 -9.87
C LYS A 214 -14.63 12.53 -8.56
N ILE A 215 -14.86 11.34 -8.04
CA ILE A 215 -15.54 11.09 -6.76
C ILE A 215 -14.55 10.34 -5.88
N ARG A 216 -14.28 10.87 -4.71
CA ARG A 216 -13.26 10.34 -3.81
C ARG A 216 -13.86 9.78 -2.54
N ASN A 217 -13.16 8.76 -2.02
CA ASN A 217 -13.44 8.19 -0.71
C ASN A 217 -12.38 8.66 0.27
N TYR A 218 -12.77 9.53 1.22
CA TYR A 218 -11.88 9.97 2.27
C TYR A 218 -11.78 8.90 3.35
N LEU A 219 -10.60 8.33 3.49
CA LEU A 219 -10.28 7.36 4.54
C LEU A 219 -9.82 8.10 5.80
N ASN A 220 -9.91 7.44 6.95
CA ASN A 220 -9.40 7.98 8.21
C ASN A 220 -7.89 7.72 8.37
N GLU A 221 -7.32 8.15 9.48
CA GLU A 221 -5.87 8.06 9.76
C GLU A 221 -5.36 6.61 9.87
N ASN A 222 -6.24 5.62 10.09
CA ASN A 222 -5.87 4.21 10.07
C ASN A 222 -5.66 3.66 8.64
N SER A 223 -5.87 4.49 7.62
CA SER A 223 -5.63 4.15 6.22
C SER A 223 -4.60 5.10 5.64
N ARG A 224 -3.33 4.86 5.92
CA ARG A 224 -2.19 5.73 5.59
C ARG A 224 -0.99 4.96 5.11
N PHE A 225 0.03 5.70 4.70
CA PHE A 225 1.40 5.18 4.50
C PHE A 225 2.34 5.84 5.50
N THR A 226 3.39 5.11 5.87
CA THR A 226 4.41 5.58 6.80
C THR A 226 5.75 5.75 6.10
N LEU A 227 6.30 6.95 6.23
CA LEU A 227 7.63 7.31 5.76
C LEU A 227 8.57 7.44 6.96
N GLN A 228 9.67 6.70 6.94
CA GLN A 228 10.73 6.81 7.94
C GLN A 228 11.83 7.72 7.43
N ILE A 229 12.29 8.63 8.27
CA ILE A 229 13.44 9.50 8.02
C ILE A 229 14.58 9.21 8.99
N ALA A 230 15.77 9.77 8.73
CA ALA A 230 17.03 9.32 9.30
C ALA A 230 17.13 9.39 10.84
N SER A 231 16.44 10.35 11.50
CA SER A 231 16.59 10.55 12.95
C SER A 231 15.45 11.36 13.57
N VAL A 232 15.30 11.29 14.89
CA VAL A 232 14.36 12.12 15.66
C VAL A 232 14.68 13.62 15.52
N VAL A 233 15.94 13.99 15.36
CA VAL A 233 16.32 15.40 15.12
C VAL A 233 15.75 15.86 13.76
N ALA A 234 15.99 15.08 12.71
CA ALA A 234 15.43 15.38 11.38
C ALA A 234 13.89 15.39 11.39
N LEU A 235 13.25 14.55 12.20
CA LEU A 235 11.80 14.51 12.37
C LEU A 235 11.26 15.82 12.98
N ARG A 236 11.91 16.31 14.03
CA ARG A 236 11.55 17.58 14.67
C ARG A 236 11.75 18.79 13.75
N GLU A 237 12.86 18.80 13.01
CA GLU A 237 13.16 19.84 12.02
C GLU A 237 12.10 19.84 10.89
N ALA A 238 11.76 18.67 10.36
CA ALA A 238 10.73 18.53 9.34
C ALA A 238 9.35 18.99 9.83
N HIS A 239 8.96 18.62 11.06
CA HIS A 239 7.69 19.04 11.64
C HIS A 239 7.64 20.57 11.80
N GLN A 240 8.72 21.21 12.30
CA GLN A 240 8.82 22.67 12.43
C GLN A 240 8.77 23.37 11.08
N GLU A 241 9.48 22.83 10.08
CA GLU A 241 9.44 23.36 8.71
C GLU A 241 8.02 23.28 8.13
N PHE A 242 7.34 22.16 8.27
CA PHE A 242 5.97 21.98 7.81
C PHE A 242 4.98 22.89 8.52
N ALA A 243 5.12 23.08 9.84
CA ALA A 243 4.30 24.02 10.60
C ALA A 243 4.46 25.47 10.11
N ARG A 244 5.69 25.85 9.74
CA ARG A 244 6.00 27.19 9.21
C ARG A 244 5.50 27.41 7.80
N MET A 245 5.57 26.38 6.95
CA MET A 245 5.27 26.45 5.51
C MET A 245 3.87 25.94 5.15
N GLY A 246 3.15 25.31 6.04
CA GLY A 246 1.95 24.50 5.86
C GLY A 246 1.10 24.78 4.61
N LYS A 247 0.53 26.00 4.49
CA LYS A 247 -0.29 26.36 3.33
C LYS A 247 0.51 26.48 2.02
N ASP A 248 1.77 26.92 2.09
CA ASP A 248 2.63 27.11 0.92
C ASP A 248 3.05 25.76 0.31
N VAL A 249 3.10 24.71 1.14
CA VAL A 249 3.42 23.35 0.72
C VAL A 249 2.19 22.44 0.62
N CYS A 250 0.99 23.05 0.67
CA CYS A 250 -0.30 22.36 0.48
C CYS A 250 -0.57 21.24 1.50
N ILE A 251 0.01 21.29 2.69
CA ILE A 251 -0.39 20.43 3.81
C ILE A 251 -1.75 20.89 4.30
N THR A 252 -2.74 19.99 4.28
CA THR A 252 -4.12 20.35 4.67
C THR A 252 -4.39 20.11 6.15
N ASP A 253 -3.58 19.29 6.80
CA ASP A 253 -3.60 19.05 8.24
C ASP A 253 -2.21 18.62 8.71
N LEU A 254 -1.75 19.10 9.85
CA LEU A 254 -0.48 18.72 10.47
C LEU A 254 -0.74 18.42 11.95
N GLY A 255 -0.58 17.14 12.31
CA GLY A 255 -0.70 16.67 13.68
C GLY A 255 0.50 17.07 14.55
N GLU A 256 0.33 16.98 15.85
CA GLU A 256 1.40 17.18 16.81
C GLU A 256 2.47 16.10 16.72
N LEU A 257 3.71 16.43 17.10
CA LEU A 257 4.78 15.47 17.28
C LEU A 257 4.48 14.62 18.52
N ARG A 258 4.44 13.30 18.34
CA ARG A 258 4.11 12.31 19.37
C ARG A 258 5.31 11.40 19.62
N GLU A 259 5.40 10.94 20.86
CA GLU A 259 6.32 9.87 21.25
C GLU A 259 5.52 8.76 21.92
N GLU A 260 5.45 7.60 21.30
CA GLU A 260 4.64 6.49 21.79
C GLU A 260 5.34 5.16 21.50
N ASN A 261 5.37 4.28 22.50
CA ASN A 261 6.01 2.96 22.39
C ASN A 261 7.44 3.01 21.84
N GLY A 262 8.13 4.13 22.12
CA GLY A 262 9.49 4.38 21.68
C GLY A 262 9.68 4.72 20.22
N ARG A 263 8.64 5.12 19.56
CA ARG A 263 8.61 5.68 18.20
C ARG A 263 8.24 7.15 18.30
N SER A 264 8.99 8.00 17.62
CA SER A 264 8.62 9.40 17.44
C SER A 264 7.98 9.56 16.09
N TYR A 265 6.83 10.23 16.01
CA TYR A 265 6.11 10.41 14.75
C TYR A 265 5.15 11.61 14.80
N PHE A 266 4.71 12.04 13.64
CA PHE A 266 3.56 12.91 13.46
C PHE A 266 2.76 12.51 12.22
N PHE A 267 1.49 12.88 12.20
CA PHE A 267 0.63 12.71 11.03
C PHE A 267 0.55 14.00 10.23
N LEU A 268 0.39 13.86 8.94
CA LEU A 268 -0.01 14.95 8.07
C LEU A 268 -1.04 14.48 7.04
N ARG A 269 -1.83 15.43 6.55
CA ARG A 269 -2.68 15.25 5.38
C ARG A 269 -2.08 15.97 4.19
N ASP A 270 -2.00 15.27 3.08
CA ASP A 270 -1.58 15.81 1.79
C ASP A 270 -2.66 16.69 1.15
N PRO A 271 -2.41 17.36 0.01
CA PRO A 271 -3.40 18.17 -0.71
C PRO A 271 -4.68 17.41 -1.02
N ALA A 272 -4.53 16.12 -1.30
CA ALA A 272 -5.64 15.24 -1.58
C ALA A 272 -6.31 14.66 -0.32
N LYS A 273 -5.95 15.12 0.87
CA LYS A 273 -6.45 14.69 2.18
C LYS A 273 -6.18 13.24 2.54
N ASN A 274 -5.23 12.59 1.89
CA ASN A 274 -4.74 11.29 2.34
C ASN A 274 -3.81 11.48 3.54
N TRP A 275 -3.79 10.48 4.40
CA TRP A 275 -2.97 10.47 5.60
C TRP A 275 -1.59 9.89 5.34
N TRP A 276 -0.59 10.54 5.90
CA TRP A 276 0.78 10.09 5.97
C TRP A 276 1.27 10.15 7.41
N GLU A 277 2.03 9.15 7.80
CA GLU A 277 2.80 9.15 9.04
C GLU A 277 4.27 9.39 8.71
N ILE A 278 4.87 10.37 9.34
CA ILE A 278 6.31 10.61 9.25
C ILE A 278 6.92 10.17 10.57
N THR A 279 7.89 9.28 10.52
CA THR A 279 8.51 8.69 11.71
C THR A 279 10.02 8.68 11.62
N ALA A 280 10.68 8.46 12.75
CA ALA A 280 12.11 8.23 12.83
C ALA A 280 12.43 7.01 13.70
N PRO A 281 13.53 6.29 13.42
CA PRO A 281 14.05 5.27 14.33
C PRO A 281 14.45 5.91 15.65
N LYS A 282 14.45 5.10 16.70
CA LYS A 282 14.95 5.51 18.02
C LYS A 282 16.41 5.89 17.99
#